data_e379e533cde3d427e072d3263b868829
#
_entry.id   e379e533cde3d427e072d3263b868829
#
_cell.length_a   1.000
_cell.length_b   1.000
_cell.length_c   1.000
_cell.angle_alpha   90.00
_cell.angle_beta   90.00
_cell.angle_gamma   90.00
#
_symmetry.space_group_name_H-M   'P 1'
#
loop_
_entity.id
_entity.type
_entity.pdbx_description
1 polymer ?
#
loop_
_entity_poly.entity_id
_entity_poly.type
_entity_poly.pdbx_seq_one_letter_code
_entity_poly.pdbx_strand_id
1 'polypeptide(L)'
;MKKIPTLFVREFLPGHKVKITNQVTPGCEWVLTGEGVATLKMDGTCTMVHGGKLFKRYDAKNGKPIPENATPCQSEADPVTGHFPCWMPVSETDPADKWFVAAFQVAGSMEDGTYRSLGKKAPKL
;
A
#
# COMPACT_ATOMS: atom_id res chain seq x y z
N MET A 1 2.63 3.00 8.14
CA MET A 1 1.29 3.48 7.70
C MET A 1 0.25 2.48 8.19
N LYS A 2 -0.74 2.95 8.97
CA LYS A 2 -1.77 2.08 9.54
C LYS A 2 -2.79 1.69 8.46
N LYS A 3 -3.14 0.40 8.37
CA LYS A 3 -4.17 -0.05 7.43
C LYS A 3 -5.55 0.48 7.84
N ILE A 4 -6.33 0.91 6.86
CA ILE A 4 -7.74 1.24 7.07
C ILE A 4 -8.51 -0.07 7.25
N PRO A 5 -9.31 -0.23 8.30
CA PRO A 5 -10.11 -1.43 8.49
C PRO A 5 -11.18 -1.57 7.40
N THR A 6 -11.60 -2.79 7.12
CA THR A 6 -12.77 -3.05 6.29
C THR A 6 -14.03 -2.93 7.12
N LEU A 7 -15.14 -2.48 6.51
CA LEU A 7 -16.43 -2.36 7.22
C LEU A 7 -16.89 -3.68 7.81
N PHE A 8 -16.75 -4.77 7.06
CA PHE A 8 -17.10 -6.10 7.52
C PHE A 8 -15.87 -6.94 7.84
N VAL A 9 -15.96 -7.74 8.90
CA VAL A 9 -14.91 -8.67 9.31
C VAL A 9 -14.63 -9.66 8.18
N ARG A 10 -13.35 -9.89 7.92
CA ARG A 10 -12.86 -10.89 6.96
C ARG A 10 -12.31 -12.09 7.70
N GLU A 11 -12.76 -13.28 7.31
CA GLU A 11 -12.19 -14.54 7.75
C GLU A 11 -11.18 -15.05 6.73
N PHE A 12 -9.98 -15.36 7.18
CA PHE A 12 -8.94 -15.93 6.35
C PHE A 12 -9.01 -17.47 6.41
N LEU A 13 -9.30 -18.08 5.27
CA LEU A 13 -9.44 -19.51 5.12
C LEU A 13 -8.18 -20.13 4.53
N PRO A 14 -7.96 -21.45 4.69
CA PRO A 14 -6.85 -22.15 4.05
C PRO A 14 -6.81 -21.92 2.53
N GLY A 15 -5.60 -21.90 1.94
CA GLY A 15 -5.40 -21.68 0.51
C GLY A 15 -5.54 -20.21 0.09
N HIS A 16 -5.25 -19.27 0.97
CA HIS A 16 -5.30 -17.80 0.72
C HIS A 16 -6.68 -17.27 0.32
N LYS A 17 -7.73 -18.00 0.67
CA LYS A 17 -9.11 -17.56 0.45
C LYS A 17 -9.55 -16.62 1.55
N VAL A 18 -10.37 -15.65 1.20
CA VAL A 18 -10.97 -14.70 2.14
C VAL A 18 -12.48 -14.76 2.02
N LYS A 19 -13.15 -14.95 3.15
CA LYS A 19 -14.60 -14.86 3.26
C LYS A 19 -14.96 -13.55 3.96
N ILE A 20 -15.87 -12.80 3.36
CA ILE A 20 -16.44 -11.60 3.98
C ILE A 20 -17.64 -12.04 4.82
N THR A 21 -17.67 -11.63 6.07
CA THR A 21 -18.79 -11.89 6.97
C THR A 21 -19.80 -10.74 6.94
N ASN A 22 -20.94 -10.93 7.57
CA ASN A 22 -21.91 -9.84 7.83
C ASN A 22 -21.69 -9.15 9.18
N GLN A 23 -20.62 -9.51 9.90
CA GLN A 23 -20.26 -8.88 11.16
C GLN A 23 -19.53 -7.58 10.89
N VAL A 24 -19.99 -6.48 11.47
CA VAL A 24 -19.32 -5.17 11.36
C VAL A 24 -18.02 -5.20 12.15
N THR A 25 -16.97 -4.67 11.55
CA THR A 25 -15.68 -4.50 12.24
C THR A 25 -15.84 -3.52 13.41
N PRO A 26 -15.40 -3.89 14.62
CA PRO A 26 -15.48 -3.02 15.77
C PRO A 26 -14.83 -1.65 15.50
N GLY A 27 -15.54 -0.58 15.81
CA GLY A 27 -15.14 0.80 15.51
C GLY A 27 -15.54 1.31 14.12
N CYS A 28 -16.25 0.50 13.31
CA CYS A 28 -16.76 0.90 12.00
C CYS A 28 -18.29 1.04 11.96
N GLU A 29 -18.97 0.94 13.11
CA GLU A 29 -20.43 0.98 13.22
C GLU A 29 -21.03 2.30 12.71
N TRP A 30 -20.29 3.39 12.82
CA TRP A 30 -20.66 4.71 12.35
C TRP A 30 -20.97 4.77 10.85
N VAL A 31 -20.39 3.87 10.06
CA VAL A 31 -20.65 3.79 8.61
C VAL A 31 -22.09 3.36 8.34
N LEU A 32 -22.63 2.43 9.15
CA LEU A 32 -24.02 1.94 9.01
C LEU A 32 -25.06 2.96 9.43
N THR A 33 -24.68 3.92 10.26
CA THR A 33 -25.57 5.03 10.67
C THR A 33 -25.62 6.18 9.66
N GLY A 34 -24.89 6.03 8.54
CA GLY A 34 -24.86 7.03 7.48
C GLY A 34 -23.90 8.19 7.73
N GLU A 35 -23.01 8.05 8.71
CA GLU A 35 -21.97 9.04 8.94
C GLU A 35 -20.86 8.92 7.90
N GLY A 36 -20.23 10.04 7.58
CA GLY A 36 -19.15 10.12 6.62
C GLY A 36 -19.61 10.24 5.16
N VAL A 37 -18.65 10.31 4.27
CA VAL A 37 -18.86 10.46 2.82
C VAL A 37 -18.17 9.30 2.10
N ALA A 38 -18.93 8.66 1.20
CA ALA A 38 -18.38 7.61 0.36
C ALA A 38 -17.40 8.21 -0.66
N THR A 39 -16.19 7.66 -0.73
CA THR A 39 -15.16 8.08 -1.66
C THR A 39 -14.68 6.92 -2.51
N LEU A 40 -14.26 7.21 -3.73
CA LEU A 40 -13.65 6.21 -4.60
C LEU A 40 -12.20 5.96 -4.15
N LYS A 41 -11.91 4.71 -3.77
CA LYS A 41 -10.54 4.29 -3.48
C LYS A 41 -9.85 3.88 -4.77
N MET A 42 -8.90 4.69 -5.20
CA MET A 42 -8.08 4.36 -6.38
C MET A 42 -7.17 3.16 -6.08
N ASP A 43 -7.15 2.18 -6.98
CA ASP A 43 -6.21 1.06 -6.90
C ASP A 43 -4.84 1.48 -7.42
N GLY A 44 -3.80 1.12 -6.70
CA GLY A 44 -2.44 1.47 -7.07
C GLY A 44 -1.42 1.02 -6.03
N THR A 45 -0.16 1.22 -6.33
CA THR A 45 0.95 0.86 -5.46
C THR A 45 1.35 2.03 -4.58
N CYS A 46 1.54 1.77 -3.29
CA CYS A 46 2.01 2.77 -2.34
C CYS A 46 3.46 3.16 -2.66
N THR A 47 3.68 4.46 -2.79
CA THR A 47 4.99 5.06 -3.03
C THR A 47 5.27 6.16 -2.01
N MET A 48 6.51 6.54 -1.86
CA MET A 48 6.95 7.64 -1.02
C MET A 48 7.92 8.52 -1.80
N VAL A 49 7.77 9.82 -1.65
CA VAL A 49 8.79 10.79 -2.06
C VAL A 49 9.48 11.30 -0.81
N HIS A 50 10.79 11.24 -0.79
CA HIS A 50 11.59 11.78 0.30
C HIS A 50 12.91 12.33 -0.24
N GLY A 51 13.22 13.58 0.07
CA GLY A 51 14.42 14.25 -0.42
C GLY A 51 14.54 14.27 -1.96
N GLY A 52 13.42 14.42 -2.67
CA GLY A 52 13.38 14.43 -4.13
C GLY A 52 13.58 13.04 -4.78
N LYS A 53 13.60 11.97 -3.98
CA LYS A 53 13.75 10.60 -4.47
C LYS A 53 12.45 9.82 -4.29
N LEU A 54 12.17 8.92 -5.26
CA LEU A 54 11.00 8.05 -5.21
C LEU A 54 11.34 6.70 -4.63
N PHE A 55 10.48 6.21 -3.75
CA PHE A 55 10.56 4.89 -3.12
C PHE A 55 9.29 4.11 -3.40
N LYS A 56 9.44 2.81 -3.63
CA LYS A 56 8.34 1.85 -3.76
C LYS A 56 8.20 1.02 -2.50
N ARG A 57 6.99 0.58 -2.22
CA ARG A 57 6.75 -0.35 -1.12
C ARG A 57 7.20 -1.76 -1.49
N TYR A 58 7.91 -2.38 -0.57
CA TYR A 58 8.30 -3.78 -0.63
C TYR A 58 7.87 -4.48 0.65
N ASP A 59 7.07 -5.53 0.55
CA ASP A 59 6.67 -6.33 1.70
C ASP A 59 7.58 -7.56 1.81
N ALA A 60 8.51 -7.55 2.75
CA ALA A 60 9.29 -8.74 3.07
C ALA A 60 8.36 -9.76 3.74
N LYS A 61 8.17 -10.89 3.07
CA LYS A 61 7.37 -12.01 3.57
C LYS A 61 8.19 -12.83 4.56
N ASN A 62 7.51 -13.60 5.41
CA ASN A 62 8.13 -14.53 6.36
C ASN A 62 9.28 -15.32 5.71
N GLY A 63 10.44 -15.31 6.38
CA GLY A 63 11.63 -16.04 5.97
C GLY A 63 12.39 -15.45 4.78
N LYS A 64 11.93 -14.35 4.20
CA LYS A 64 12.71 -13.64 3.17
C LYS A 64 13.59 -12.57 3.79
N PRO A 65 14.85 -12.46 3.35
CA PRO A 65 15.74 -11.41 3.82
C PRO A 65 15.23 -10.04 3.40
N ILE A 66 15.45 -9.04 4.25
CA ILE A 66 15.23 -7.64 3.92
C ILE A 66 16.38 -7.20 3.02
N PRO A 67 16.12 -6.61 1.83
CA PRO A 67 17.18 -6.08 0.99
C PRO A 67 18.03 -5.03 1.71
N GLU A 68 19.32 -5.02 1.43
CA GLU A 68 20.29 -4.13 2.11
C GLU A 68 19.94 -2.64 1.97
N ASN A 69 19.37 -2.25 0.83
CA ASN A 69 18.98 -0.87 0.53
C ASN A 69 17.52 -0.55 0.94
N ALA A 70 16.85 -1.46 1.65
CA ALA A 70 15.49 -1.24 2.12
C ALA A 70 15.47 -0.53 3.47
N THR A 71 14.56 0.41 3.61
CA THR A 71 14.28 1.11 4.88
C THR A 71 12.95 0.61 5.44
N PRO A 72 12.89 0.10 6.68
CA PRO A 72 11.65 -0.35 7.27
C PRO A 72 10.58 0.75 7.33
N CYS A 73 9.34 0.41 7.03
CA CYS A 73 8.19 1.30 7.22
C CYS A 73 7.70 1.34 8.67
N GLN A 74 8.05 0.34 9.45
CA GLN A 74 7.63 0.15 10.84
C GLN A 74 8.69 -0.65 11.61
N SER A 75 8.63 -0.60 12.94
CA SER A 75 9.63 -1.22 13.82
C SER A 75 9.53 -2.74 13.87
N GLU A 76 8.34 -3.29 13.65
CA GLU A 76 8.06 -4.71 13.80
C GLU A 76 7.25 -5.24 12.62
N ALA A 77 7.36 -6.55 12.36
CA ALA A 77 6.53 -7.23 11.37
C ALA A 77 5.04 -7.19 11.76
N ASP A 78 4.16 -7.25 10.76
CA ASP A 78 2.73 -7.35 10.99
C ASP A 78 2.42 -8.65 11.77
N PRO A 79 1.80 -8.57 12.95
CA PRO A 79 1.59 -9.75 13.80
C PRO A 79 0.61 -10.75 13.19
N VAL A 80 -0.24 -10.34 12.25
CA VAL A 80 -1.23 -11.21 11.61
C VAL A 80 -0.64 -11.88 10.37
N THR A 81 0.03 -11.12 9.50
CA THR A 81 0.54 -11.61 8.23
C THR A 81 2.02 -12.01 8.27
N GLY A 82 2.76 -11.55 9.28
CA GLY A 82 4.21 -11.70 9.37
C GLY A 82 4.98 -10.92 8.31
N HIS A 83 4.31 -10.08 7.52
CA HIS A 83 4.96 -9.24 6.53
C HIS A 83 5.66 -8.06 7.20
N PHE A 84 6.85 -7.74 6.71
CA PHE A 84 7.61 -6.60 7.15
C PHE A 84 7.71 -5.58 6.01
N PRO A 85 6.86 -4.54 6.01
CA PRO A 85 6.86 -3.56 4.92
C PRO A 85 8.09 -2.66 4.99
N CYS A 86 8.70 -2.44 3.84
CA CYS A 86 9.88 -1.60 3.66
C CYS A 86 9.69 -0.64 2.49
N TRP A 87 10.48 0.42 2.51
CA TRP A 87 10.67 1.32 1.38
C TRP A 87 11.93 0.93 0.62
N MET A 88 11.79 0.75 -0.69
CA MET A 88 12.90 0.47 -1.61
C MET A 88 13.09 1.65 -2.54
N PRO A 89 14.32 2.11 -2.80
CA PRO A 89 14.55 3.10 -3.83
C PRO A 89 14.06 2.59 -5.19
N VAL A 90 13.40 3.44 -5.94
CA VAL A 90 13.02 3.14 -7.33
C VAL A 90 14.27 3.29 -8.19
N SER A 91 14.53 2.31 -9.04
CA SER A 91 15.66 2.29 -9.97
C SER A 91 15.24 2.76 -11.36
N GLU A 92 15.96 3.73 -11.91
CA GLU A 92 15.70 4.18 -13.29
C GLU A 92 16.15 3.15 -14.34
N THR A 93 17.01 2.22 -13.96
CA THR A 93 17.59 1.21 -14.86
C THR A 93 16.90 -0.15 -14.75
N ASP A 94 16.10 -0.40 -13.71
CA ASP A 94 15.36 -1.64 -13.56
C ASP A 94 14.07 -1.61 -14.38
N PRO A 95 13.89 -2.51 -15.36
CA PRO A 95 12.65 -2.60 -16.13
C PRO A 95 11.39 -2.83 -15.30
N ALA A 96 11.52 -3.43 -14.11
CA ALA A 96 10.41 -3.63 -13.18
C ALA A 96 9.87 -2.30 -12.63
N ASP A 97 10.70 -1.28 -12.57
CA ASP A 97 10.38 0.02 -12.00
C ASP A 97 9.89 1.05 -13.03
N LYS A 98 9.86 0.72 -14.31
CA LYS A 98 9.55 1.64 -15.42
C LYS A 98 8.27 2.47 -15.21
N TRP A 99 7.25 1.90 -14.58
CA TRP A 99 5.98 2.60 -14.36
C TRP A 99 6.04 3.60 -13.22
N PHE A 100 6.87 3.32 -12.20
CA PHE A 100 7.15 4.27 -11.13
C PHE A 100 7.91 5.46 -11.66
N VAL A 101 8.95 5.20 -12.46
CA VAL A 101 9.77 6.25 -13.10
C VAL A 101 8.91 7.12 -14.01
N ALA A 102 8.11 6.52 -14.88
CA ALA A 102 7.23 7.25 -15.80
C ALA A 102 6.21 8.14 -15.04
N ALA A 103 5.59 7.60 -14.00
CA ALA A 103 4.64 8.36 -13.18
C ALA A 103 5.31 9.54 -12.47
N PHE A 104 6.50 9.34 -11.94
CA PHE A 104 7.26 10.39 -11.25
C PHE A 104 7.73 11.51 -12.20
N GLN A 105 8.18 11.15 -13.39
CA GLN A 105 8.55 12.10 -14.42
C GLN A 105 7.37 12.97 -14.87
N VAL A 106 6.20 12.39 -15.05
CA VAL A 106 4.98 13.12 -15.44
C VAL A 106 4.49 14.03 -14.31
N ALA A 107 4.57 13.57 -13.05
CA ALA A 107 4.16 14.37 -11.91
C ALA A 107 5.05 15.60 -11.68
N GLY A 108 6.30 15.57 -12.19
CA GLY A 108 7.25 16.65 -12.01
C GLY A 108 7.73 16.76 -10.56
N SER A 109 7.75 17.98 -10.03
CA SER A 109 8.17 18.25 -8.65
C SER A 109 7.09 17.79 -7.65
N MET A 110 7.44 16.89 -6.73
CA MET A 110 6.56 16.41 -5.67
C MET A 110 7.18 16.67 -4.31
N GLU A 111 6.36 17.11 -3.36
CA GLU A 111 6.76 17.27 -1.97
C GLU A 111 6.98 15.91 -1.29
N ASP A 112 7.72 15.93 -0.17
CA ASP A 112 7.90 14.73 0.65
C ASP A 112 6.54 14.23 1.16
N GLY A 113 6.29 12.94 1.01
CA GLY A 113 5.02 12.35 1.41
C GLY A 113 4.78 10.97 0.81
N THR A 114 3.63 10.39 1.14
CA THR A 114 3.19 9.11 0.60
C THR A 114 2.12 9.32 -0.44
N TYR A 115 2.24 8.59 -1.54
CA TYR A 115 1.40 8.71 -2.72
C TYR A 115 0.94 7.33 -3.19
N ARG A 116 0.05 7.32 -4.16
CA ARG A 116 -0.39 6.11 -4.83
C ARG A 116 -0.06 6.19 -6.31
N SER A 117 0.85 5.35 -6.75
CA SER A 117 1.16 5.20 -8.17
C SER A 117 0.12 4.31 -8.83
N LEU A 118 -0.63 4.84 -9.78
CA LEU A 118 -1.69 4.12 -10.48
C LEU A 118 -1.15 3.27 -11.62
N GLY A 119 -0.04 3.66 -12.24
CA GLY A 119 0.59 2.93 -13.33
C GLY A 119 -0.38 2.64 -14.47
N LYS A 120 -0.40 1.37 -14.92
CA LYS A 120 -1.32 0.90 -15.97
C LYS A 120 -2.81 0.90 -15.56
N LYS A 121 -3.09 0.99 -14.27
CA LYS A 121 -4.44 0.95 -13.71
C LYS A 121 -5.06 2.33 -13.55
N ALA A 122 -4.36 3.39 -13.98
CA ALA A 122 -4.93 4.72 -13.96
C ALA A 122 -6.23 4.73 -14.77
N PRO A 123 -7.32 5.29 -14.23
CA PRO A 123 -8.54 5.45 -15.02
C PRO A 123 -8.22 6.26 -16.28
N LYS A 124 -8.72 5.81 -17.40
CA LYS A 124 -8.71 6.64 -18.60
C LYS A 124 -9.69 7.78 -18.34
N LEU A 125 -9.17 8.95 -18.26
CA LEU A 125 -9.98 10.17 -18.22
C LEU A 125 -10.69 10.35 -19.55
#